data_9ce2daa2d9d5044c22cc4922c0b890f0
#
_entry.id   9ce2daa2d9d5044c22cc4922c0b890f0
#
_cell.length_a   1.000
_cell.length_b   1.000
_cell.length_c   1.000
_cell.angle_alpha   90.00
_cell.angle_beta   90.00
_cell.angle_gamma   90.00
#
_symmetry.space_group_name_H-M   'P 1'
#
loop_
_entity.id
_entity.type
_entity.pdbx_description
1 polymer ?
#
loop_
_entity_poly.entity_id
_entity_poly.type
_entity_poly.pdbx_seq_one_letter_code
_entity_poly.pdbx_strand_id
1 'polypeptide(L)'
;MEKARELPYQAVRKAVALAAGKGTRMRELTAEMPKPMIIVRGKPVLQHIVEGLRDVGIVKILIVVGYRSDVIKDCFHDGSRFGVKIEYVNQTVQDGTGRVVGLARDFAGADPFILSYGDILISPNSYLCMAELGAAEALISVRHMPEEIAKGGAVFVDHRFAVTGIREKPKPGEPTSPWYNAGIYTFRQSIFRFIDQLTVSPRGEYELTDAIHALVKSDRFVHAVELPGEWADVRDPEVLAKLNGA
;
A
#
# COMPACT_ATOMS: atom_id res chain seq x y z
N MET A 1 21.11 -26.64 -13.44
CA MET A 1 19.85 -26.37 -12.71
C MET A 1 20.22 -26.02 -11.28
N GLU A 2 20.39 -24.75 -11.00
CA GLU A 2 20.63 -24.24 -9.65
C GLU A 2 19.34 -24.35 -8.86
N LYS A 3 19.35 -25.09 -7.76
CA LYS A 3 18.18 -25.18 -6.86
C LYS A 3 17.85 -23.78 -6.40
N ALA A 4 16.64 -23.28 -6.71
CA ALA A 4 16.08 -22.09 -6.11
C ALA A 4 16.28 -22.23 -4.58
N ARG A 5 17.07 -21.35 -3.96
CA ARG A 5 17.20 -21.28 -2.51
C ARG A 5 15.80 -20.96 -1.97
N GLU A 6 15.17 -21.94 -1.34
CA GLU A 6 13.96 -21.68 -0.55
C GLU A 6 14.32 -20.64 0.51
N LEU A 7 13.73 -19.46 0.37
CA LEU A 7 13.83 -18.43 1.40
C LEU A 7 13.16 -18.96 2.67
N PRO A 8 13.78 -18.81 3.84
CA PRO A 8 13.18 -19.29 5.08
C PRO A 8 11.83 -18.58 5.29
N TYR A 9 10.82 -19.33 5.76
CA TYR A 9 9.54 -18.77 6.14
C TYR A 9 9.76 -17.68 7.19
N GLN A 10 9.47 -16.45 6.81
CA GLN A 10 9.58 -15.29 7.70
C GLN A 10 8.20 -14.67 7.83
N ALA A 11 7.62 -14.79 9.03
CA ALA A 11 6.32 -14.23 9.32
C ALA A 11 6.35 -12.70 9.20
N VAL A 12 5.39 -12.12 8.50
CA VAL A 12 5.23 -10.67 8.41
C VAL A 12 4.67 -10.15 9.75
N ARG A 13 5.41 -9.26 10.41
CA ARG A 13 5.07 -8.73 11.75
C ARG A 13 5.11 -7.20 11.81
N LYS A 14 5.44 -6.56 10.69
CA LYS A 14 5.57 -5.12 10.56
C LYS A 14 4.66 -4.61 9.46
N ALA A 15 4.13 -3.41 9.62
CA ALA A 15 3.42 -2.72 8.57
C ALA A 15 3.83 -1.25 8.47
N VAL A 16 3.63 -0.69 7.30
CA VAL A 16 3.86 0.71 6.97
C VAL A 16 2.57 1.27 6.38
N ALA A 17 2.03 2.33 6.98
CA ALA A 17 0.87 3.04 6.47
C ALA A 17 1.30 4.39 5.87
N LEU A 18 1.01 4.63 4.61
CA LEU A 18 1.33 5.88 3.93
C LEU A 18 0.21 6.92 4.15
N ALA A 19 0.41 7.80 5.11
CA ALA A 19 -0.58 8.78 5.55
C ALA A 19 -0.14 10.24 5.34
N ALA A 20 0.81 10.51 4.44
CA ALA A 20 1.39 11.83 4.24
C ALA A 20 0.62 12.72 3.25
N GLY A 21 -0.28 12.15 2.44
CA GLY A 21 -0.98 12.84 1.36
C GLY A 21 -1.99 13.87 1.84
N LYS A 22 -2.03 15.04 1.17
CA LYS A 22 -3.01 16.10 1.44
C LYS A 22 -4.44 15.74 1.01
N GLY A 23 -4.62 14.86 0.03
CA GLY A 23 -5.96 14.45 -0.44
C GLY A 23 -6.74 15.56 -1.14
N THR A 24 -6.11 16.31 -2.05
CA THR A 24 -6.69 17.50 -2.71
C THR A 24 -8.02 17.27 -3.40
N ARG A 25 -8.32 16.03 -3.85
CA ARG A 25 -9.61 15.66 -4.45
C ARG A 25 -10.79 15.69 -3.49
N MET A 26 -10.54 15.57 -2.18
CA MET A 26 -11.55 15.63 -1.13
C MET A 26 -11.95 17.07 -0.74
N ARG A 27 -11.31 18.08 -1.37
CA ARG A 27 -11.64 19.52 -1.25
C ARG A 27 -11.71 19.98 0.22
N GLU A 28 -12.91 20.51 0.64
CA GLU A 28 -13.13 21.05 1.97
C GLU A 28 -12.94 20.03 3.09
N LEU A 29 -13.22 18.74 2.84
CA LEU A 29 -13.07 17.67 3.83
C LEU A 29 -11.60 17.47 4.26
N THR A 30 -10.64 17.88 3.45
CA THR A 30 -9.21 17.77 3.76
C THR A 30 -8.53 19.13 3.96
N ALA A 31 -9.30 20.20 4.12
CA ALA A 31 -8.72 21.54 4.37
C ALA A 31 -7.97 21.58 5.71
N GLU A 32 -8.54 20.99 6.75
CA GLU A 32 -7.99 20.97 8.12
C GLU A 32 -7.63 19.56 8.63
N MET A 33 -7.92 18.53 7.85
CA MET A 33 -7.77 17.13 8.22
C MET A 33 -7.02 16.37 7.12
N PRO A 34 -5.97 15.58 7.41
CA PRO A 34 -5.34 14.75 6.40
C PRO A 34 -6.28 13.64 5.95
N LYS A 35 -6.21 13.27 4.67
CA LYS A 35 -7.11 12.29 4.04
C LYS A 35 -7.31 10.98 4.85
N PRO A 36 -6.27 10.37 5.44
CA PRO A 36 -6.43 9.16 6.25
C PRO A 36 -7.26 9.33 7.53
N MET A 37 -7.54 10.57 7.93
CA MET A 37 -8.38 10.87 9.10
C MET A 37 -9.85 11.10 8.77
N ILE A 38 -10.24 11.00 7.50
CA ILE A 38 -11.66 11.05 7.10
C ILE A 38 -12.43 9.92 7.77
N ILE A 39 -13.62 10.26 8.28
CA ILE A 39 -14.46 9.32 9.03
C ILE A 39 -15.25 8.44 8.06
N VAL A 40 -15.09 7.14 8.20
CA VAL A 40 -15.90 6.11 7.53
C VAL A 40 -16.47 5.18 8.60
N ARG A 41 -17.79 5.00 8.60
CA ARG A 41 -18.46 4.14 9.60
C ARG A 41 -18.07 4.47 11.04
N GLY A 42 -18.01 5.76 11.37
CA GLY A 42 -17.72 6.26 12.72
C GLY A 42 -16.26 6.26 13.16
N LYS A 43 -15.30 5.86 12.30
CA LYS A 43 -13.86 5.82 12.61
C LYS A 43 -13.03 6.43 11.47
N PRO A 44 -11.86 7.02 11.76
CA PRO A 44 -10.91 7.40 10.72
C PRO A 44 -10.51 6.20 9.84
N VAL A 45 -10.31 6.43 8.55
CA VAL A 45 -9.79 5.39 7.61
C VAL A 45 -8.52 4.76 8.17
N LEU A 46 -7.59 5.56 8.67
CA LEU A 46 -6.34 5.05 9.24
C LEU A 46 -6.56 4.17 10.48
N GLN A 47 -7.63 4.41 11.25
CA GLN A 47 -7.97 3.55 12.40
C GLN A 47 -8.44 2.17 11.92
N HIS A 48 -9.24 2.10 10.86
CA HIS A 48 -9.61 0.81 10.26
C HIS A 48 -8.38 0.02 9.81
N ILE A 49 -7.39 0.71 9.21
CA ILE A 49 -6.13 0.08 8.77
C ILE A 49 -5.35 -0.46 9.99
N VAL A 50 -5.17 0.36 11.03
CA VAL A 50 -4.43 -0.03 12.24
C VAL A 50 -5.10 -1.22 12.96
N GLU A 51 -6.43 -1.16 13.12
CA GLU A 51 -7.20 -2.25 13.75
C GLU A 51 -7.15 -3.52 12.90
N GLY A 52 -7.32 -3.43 11.58
CA GLY A 52 -7.24 -4.58 10.66
C GLY A 52 -5.88 -5.26 10.68
N LEU A 53 -4.80 -4.50 10.74
CA LEU A 53 -3.43 -5.02 10.88
C LEU A 53 -3.24 -5.71 12.24
N ARG A 54 -3.70 -5.08 13.34
CA ARG A 54 -3.66 -5.68 14.68
C ARG A 54 -4.39 -7.01 14.75
N ASP A 55 -5.58 -7.09 14.16
CA ASP A 55 -6.44 -8.25 14.23
C ASP A 55 -5.84 -9.50 13.54
N VAL A 56 -4.87 -9.29 12.66
CA VAL A 56 -4.06 -10.36 12.04
C VAL A 56 -2.67 -10.52 12.70
N GLY A 57 -2.46 -9.91 13.87
CA GLY A 57 -1.23 -10.06 14.67
C GLY A 57 -0.06 -9.17 14.25
N ILE A 58 -0.29 -8.17 13.39
CA ILE A 58 0.73 -7.19 13.01
C ILE A 58 0.62 -5.99 13.95
N VAL A 59 1.50 -5.95 14.95
CA VAL A 59 1.44 -4.98 16.05
C VAL A 59 2.55 -3.90 16.01
N LYS A 60 3.48 -3.98 15.08
CA LYS A 60 4.50 -2.95 14.86
C LYS A 60 4.16 -2.19 13.58
N ILE A 61 3.82 -0.91 13.69
CA ILE A 61 3.34 -0.10 12.58
C ILE A 61 4.16 1.19 12.49
N LEU A 62 4.69 1.47 11.30
CA LEU A 62 5.23 2.77 10.95
C LEU A 62 4.16 3.55 10.21
N ILE A 63 3.85 4.76 10.67
CA ILE A 63 2.98 5.68 9.92
C ILE A 63 3.86 6.76 9.29
N VAL A 64 3.87 6.81 7.97
CA VAL A 64 4.50 7.89 7.22
C VAL A 64 3.52 9.06 7.19
N VAL A 65 3.89 10.14 7.85
CA VAL A 65 3.04 11.34 7.99
C VAL A 65 3.62 12.52 7.21
N GLY A 66 2.80 13.50 6.91
CA GLY A 66 3.20 14.71 6.19
C GLY A 66 2.25 15.87 6.50
N TYR A 67 1.33 16.16 5.59
CA TYR A 67 0.32 17.20 5.79
C TYR A 67 -0.49 16.93 7.07
N ARG A 68 -0.57 17.95 7.95
CA ARG A 68 -1.30 17.90 9.24
C ARG A 68 -0.96 16.65 10.05
N SER A 69 0.35 16.35 10.14
CA SER A 69 0.85 15.21 10.92
C SER A 69 0.48 15.29 12.41
N ASP A 70 0.25 16.48 12.94
CA ASP A 70 -0.29 16.77 14.27
C ASP A 70 -1.58 16.00 14.54
N VAL A 71 -2.56 16.10 13.65
CA VAL A 71 -3.87 15.44 13.77
C VAL A 71 -3.75 13.92 13.89
N ILE A 72 -2.85 13.30 13.09
CA ILE A 72 -2.61 11.86 13.16
C ILE A 72 -1.92 11.48 14.47
N LYS A 73 -0.86 12.20 14.84
CA LYS A 73 -0.08 11.92 16.06
C LYS A 73 -0.89 12.10 17.33
N ASP A 74 -1.76 13.12 17.39
CA ASP A 74 -2.65 13.39 18.51
C ASP A 74 -3.76 12.33 18.65
N CYS A 75 -4.17 11.70 17.54
CA CYS A 75 -5.17 10.64 17.55
C CYS A 75 -4.57 9.29 17.97
N PHE A 76 -3.40 8.94 17.44
CA PHE A 76 -2.86 7.59 17.58
C PHE A 76 -1.78 7.46 18.65
N HIS A 77 -1.10 8.55 19.04
CA HIS A 77 0.02 8.56 20.00
C HIS A 77 1.04 7.46 19.69
N ASP A 78 1.40 6.65 20.66
CA ASP A 78 2.31 5.50 20.52
C ASP A 78 1.60 4.21 20.05
N GLY A 79 0.28 4.27 19.82
CA GLY A 79 -0.55 3.14 19.39
C GLY A 79 -1.05 2.23 20.52
N SER A 80 -0.62 2.42 21.77
CA SER A 80 -0.95 1.54 22.90
C SER A 80 -2.45 1.35 23.11
N ARG A 81 -3.26 2.42 22.96
CA ARG A 81 -4.73 2.34 23.10
C ARG A 81 -5.41 1.55 21.96
N PHE A 82 -4.69 1.25 20.88
CA PHE A 82 -5.16 0.39 19.79
C PHE A 82 -4.56 -1.01 19.84
N GLY A 83 -3.73 -1.31 20.86
CA GLY A 83 -3.06 -2.60 21.00
C GLY A 83 -1.88 -2.82 20.07
N VAL A 84 -1.28 -1.75 19.56
CA VAL A 84 -0.13 -1.76 18.63
C VAL A 84 0.97 -0.83 19.15
N LYS A 85 2.17 -0.94 18.56
CA LYS A 85 3.26 0.03 18.70
C LYS A 85 3.37 0.82 17.41
N ILE A 86 3.21 2.15 17.49
CA ILE A 86 3.31 3.05 16.35
C ILE A 86 4.60 3.86 16.44
N GLU A 87 5.31 3.90 15.32
CA GLU A 87 6.42 4.80 15.05
C GLU A 87 6.04 5.74 13.91
N TYR A 88 6.64 6.93 13.86
CA TYR A 88 6.32 7.93 12.85
C TYR A 88 7.57 8.37 12.11
N VAL A 89 7.43 8.58 10.79
CA VAL A 89 8.42 9.26 9.97
C VAL A 89 7.74 10.35 9.14
N ASN A 90 8.37 11.51 9.04
CA ASN A 90 7.82 12.62 8.25
C ASN A 90 8.28 12.54 6.81
N GLN A 91 7.35 12.56 5.86
CA GLN A 91 7.63 12.84 4.46
C GLN A 91 7.70 14.36 4.28
N THR A 92 8.88 14.89 4.01
CA THR A 92 9.11 16.33 3.80
C THR A 92 8.95 16.73 2.33
N VAL A 93 9.19 15.83 1.40
CA VAL A 93 9.06 16.05 -0.05
C VAL A 93 8.02 15.11 -0.62
N GLN A 94 6.98 15.66 -1.26
CA GLN A 94 5.93 14.88 -1.92
C GLN A 94 6.29 14.68 -3.39
N ASP A 95 7.18 13.74 -3.66
CA ASP A 95 7.75 13.45 -4.97
C ASP A 95 7.39 12.05 -5.51
N GLY A 96 6.37 11.43 -4.95
CA GLY A 96 5.81 10.17 -5.43
C GLY A 96 5.84 9.03 -4.41
N THR A 97 5.06 7.98 -4.71
CA THR A 97 4.86 6.84 -3.81
C THR A 97 6.10 5.95 -3.67
N GLY A 98 6.98 5.92 -4.65
CA GLY A 98 8.21 5.11 -4.60
C GLY A 98 9.18 5.61 -3.53
N ARG A 99 9.49 6.91 -3.52
CA ARG A 99 10.44 7.47 -2.54
C ARG A 99 9.90 7.45 -1.12
N VAL A 100 8.60 7.64 -0.94
CA VAL A 100 8.01 7.61 0.40
C VAL A 100 8.16 6.23 1.05
N VAL A 101 8.10 5.15 0.27
CA VAL A 101 8.37 3.78 0.79
C VAL A 101 9.82 3.64 1.25
N GLY A 102 10.76 4.34 0.64
CA GLY A 102 12.16 4.38 1.07
C GLY A 102 12.36 4.82 2.52
N LEU A 103 11.47 5.66 3.06
CA LEU A 103 11.49 6.12 4.45
C LEU A 103 11.26 4.98 5.47
N ALA A 104 10.72 3.86 5.02
CA ALA A 104 10.46 2.70 5.88
C ALA A 104 11.68 1.77 6.06
N ARG A 105 12.81 2.05 5.40
CA ARG A 105 13.98 1.16 5.35
C ARG A 105 14.50 0.78 6.75
N ASP A 106 14.75 1.76 7.59
CA ASP A 106 15.31 1.52 8.93
C ASP A 106 14.30 0.78 9.83
N PHE A 107 13.02 1.12 9.72
CA PHE A 107 11.96 0.42 10.43
C PHE A 107 11.82 -1.04 9.97
N ALA A 108 11.84 -1.29 8.68
CA ALA A 108 11.76 -2.64 8.12
C ALA A 108 12.98 -3.48 8.53
N GLY A 109 14.18 -2.92 8.40
CA GLY A 109 15.43 -3.67 8.61
C GLY A 109 15.50 -4.86 7.66
N ALA A 110 15.72 -6.06 8.21
CA ALA A 110 15.73 -7.32 7.45
C ALA A 110 14.36 -8.01 7.36
N ASP A 111 13.36 -7.52 8.10
CA ASP A 111 12.03 -8.15 8.17
C ASP A 111 11.16 -7.77 6.98
N PRO A 112 10.30 -8.69 6.50
CA PRO A 112 9.26 -8.34 5.55
C PRO A 112 8.20 -7.48 6.22
N PHE A 113 7.53 -6.63 5.43
CA PHE A 113 6.50 -5.72 5.92
C PHE A 113 5.34 -5.58 4.95
N ILE A 114 4.14 -5.35 5.49
CA ILE A 114 2.99 -4.91 4.70
C ILE A 114 3.09 -3.40 4.51
N LEU A 115 2.85 -2.94 3.29
CA LEU A 115 2.64 -1.55 2.94
C LEU A 115 1.17 -1.34 2.61
N SER A 116 0.52 -0.38 3.26
CA SER A 116 -0.85 0.03 2.98
C SER A 116 -0.90 1.51 2.62
N TYR A 117 -1.62 1.86 1.55
CA TYR A 117 -1.99 3.25 1.36
C TYR A 117 -3.00 3.66 2.43
N GLY A 118 -2.87 4.87 2.95
CA GLY A 118 -3.64 5.38 4.08
C GLY A 118 -5.10 5.74 3.77
N ASP A 119 -5.54 5.51 2.54
CA ASP A 119 -6.89 5.78 2.03
C ASP A 119 -7.59 4.52 1.49
N ILE A 120 -6.98 3.36 1.65
CA ILE A 120 -7.55 2.08 1.21
C ILE A 120 -8.17 1.34 2.38
N LEU A 121 -9.45 1.04 2.27
CA LEU A 121 -10.19 0.17 3.19
C LEU A 121 -10.31 -1.23 2.62
N ILE A 122 -9.98 -2.23 3.42
CA ILE A 122 -10.12 -3.64 3.09
C ILE A 122 -10.72 -4.41 4.28
N SER A 123 -11.34 -5.55 4.00
CA SER A 123 -11.75 -6.45 5.07
C SER A 123 -10.54 -7.03 5.82
N PRO A 124 -10.64 -7.30 7.13
CA PRO A 124 -9.52 -7.82 7.94
C PRO A 124 -8.88 -9.10 7.35
N ASN A 125 -9.69 -10.00 6.79
CA ASN A 125 -9.18 -11.23 6.16
C ASN A 125 -8.24 -10.97 4.97
N SER A 126 -8.35 -9.81 4.33
CA SER A 126 -7.44 -9.42 3.26
C SER A 126 -6.01 -9.20 3.77
N TYR A 127 -5.85 -8.68 5.00
CA TYR A 127 -4.52 -8.55 5.62
C TYR A 127 -3.88 -9.91 5.93
N LEU A 128 -4.68 -10.95 6.28
CA LEU A 128 -4.16 -12.32 6.43
C LEU A 128 -3.53 -12.82 5.13
N CYS A 129 -4.25 -12.69 4.00
CA CYS A 129 -3.72 -13.10 2.70
C CYS A 129 -2.41 -12.35 2.37
N MET A 130 -2.33 -11.07 2.72
CA MET A 130 -1.12 -10.26 2.48
C MET A 130 0.02 -10.58 3.47
N ALA A 131 -0.25 -11.24 4.59
CA ALA A 131 0.78 -11.67 5.53
C ALA A 131 1.43 -13.01 5.14
N GLU A 132 0.87 -13.76 4.20
CA GLU A 132 1.35 -15.06 3.73
C GLU A 132 2.35 -14.91 2.57
N LEU A 133 3.49 -14.27 2.83
CA LEU A 133 4.50 -13.98 1.80
C LEU A 133 5.13 -15.24 1.17
N GLY A 134 5.27 -16.32 1.93
CA GLY A 134 5.87 -17.56 1.44
C GLY A 134 7.26 -17.37 0.83
N ALA A 135 7.49 -17.95 -0.34
CA ALA A 135 8.74 -17.80 -1.10
C ALA A 135 8.80 -16.55 -1.99
N ALA A 136 7.73 -15.74 -2.05
CA ALA A 136 7.71 -14.54 -2.88
C ALA A 136 8.63 -13.45 -2.33
N GLU A 137 9.18 -12.64 -3.22
CA GLU A 137 9.90 -11.41 -2.87
C GLU A 137 8.91 -10.27 -2.55
N ALA A 138 7.73 -10.32 -3.19
CA ALA A 138 6.66 -9.39 -2.91
C ALA A 138 5.29 -10.02 -3.18
N LEU A 139 4.27 -9.53 -2.47
CA LEU A 139 2.86 -9.71 -2.81
C LEU A 139 2.28 -8.38 -3.26
N ILE A 140 1.44 -8.42 -4.28
CA ILE A 140 0.71 -7.27 -4.81
C ILE A 140 -0.77 -7.57 -4.73
N SER A 141 -1.50 -6.78 -3.97
CA SER A 141 -2.95 -6.92 -3.92
C SER A 141 -3.59 -6.45 -5.23
N VAL A 142 -4.55 -7.22 -5.70
CA VAL A 142 -5.30 -6.91 -6.92
C VAL A 142 -6.80 -7.06 -6.72
N ARG A 143 -7.58 -6.36 -7.56
CA ARG A 143 -9.03 -6.50 -7.70
C ARG A 143 -9.38 -6.65 -9.17
N HIS A 144 -10.34 -7.48 -9.49
CA HIS A 144 -10.86 -7.57 -10.85
C HIS A 144 -11.78 -6.37 -11.11
N MET A 145 -11.25 -5.33 -11.76
CA MET A 145 -11.94 -4.04 -11.99
C MET A 145 -11.55 -3.44 -13.35
N PRO A 146 -11.90 -4.09 -14.46
CA PRO A 146 -11.45 -3.66 -15.80
C PRO A 146 -11.88 -2.23 -16.15
N GLU A 147 -13.01 -1.76 -15.65
CA GLU A 147 -13.54 -0.40 -15.92
C GLU A 147 -12.76 0.71 -15.17
N GLU A 148 -12.03 0.36 -14.12
CA GLU A 148 -11.34 1.31 -13.24
C GLU A 148 -9.85 1.43 -13.54
N ILE A 149 -9.28 0.59 -14.39
CA ILE A 149 -7.83 0.45 -14.62
C ILE A 149 -7.14 1.77 -14.93
N ALA A 150 -7.76 2.62 -15.74
CA ALA A 150 -7.19 3.93 -16.09
C ALA A 150 -7.05 4.91 -14.91
N LYS A 151 -7.73 4.64 -13.79
CA LYS A 151 -7.69 5.48 -12.57
C LYS A 151 -6.55 5.11 -11.62
N GLY A 152 -5.97 3.92 -11.79
CA GLY A 152 -4.88 3.40 -10.94
C GLY A 152 -3.87 2.59 -11.75
N GLY A 153 -3.39 1.48 -11.20
CA GLY A 153 -2.40 0.64 -11.85
C GLY A 153 -3.00 -0.64 -12.44
N ALA A 154 -2.53 -1.06 -13.63
CA ALA A 154 -2.80 -2.37 -14.20
C ALA A 154 -1.72 -3.36 -13.78
N VAL A 155 -2.10 -4.50 -13.20
CA VAL A 155 -1.19 -5.59 -12.83
C VAL A 155 -1.37 -6.73 -13.82
N PHE A 156 -0.29 -7.10 -14.52
CA PHE A 156 -0.28 -8.22 -15.47
C PHE A 156 0.16 -9.48 -14.74
N VAL A 157 -0.59 -10.55 -14.90
CA VAL A 157 -0.33 -11.83 -14.25
C VAL A 157 -0.37 -12.97 -15.26
N ASP A 158 0.36 -14.05 -14.96
CA ASP A 158 0.22 -15.32 -15.67
C ASP A 158 -0.92 -16.18 -15.08
N HIS A 159 -1.08 -17.40 -15.61
CA HIS A 159 -2.10 -18.36 -15.16
C HIS A 159 -1.92 -18.84 -13.71
N ARG A 160 -0.79 -18.56 -13.06
CA ARG A 160 -0.49 -18.88 -11.65
C ARG A 160 -0.50 -17.64 -10.76
N PHE A 161 -1.01 -16.52 -11.26
CA PHE A 161 -0.97 -15.24 -10.56
C PHE A 161 0.45 -14.73 -10.25
N ALA A 162 1.48 -15.25 -10.95
CA ALA A 162 2.79 -14.60 -10.92
C ALA A 162 2.71 -13.28 -11.69
N VAL A 163 3.19 -12.21 -11.08
CA VAL A 163 3.20 -10.87 -11.70
C VAL A 163 4.25 -10.83 -12.79
N THR A 164 3.83 -10.53 -14.02
CA THR A 164 4.69 -10.38 -15.21
C THR A 164 5.00 -8.94 -15.54
N GLY A 165 4.23 -8.01 -14.97
CA GLY A 165 4.41 -6.58 -15.13
C GLY A 165 3.38 -5.77 -14.35
N ILE A 166 3.66 -4.48 -14.21
CA ILE A 166 2.73 -3.51 -13.63
C ILE A 166 2.89 -2.19 -14.39
N ARG A 167 1.80 -1.48 -14.60
CA ARG A 167 1.78 -0.19 -15.29
C ARG A 167 0.87 0.78 -14.55
N GLU A 168 1.42 1.93 -14.19
CA GLU A 168 0.66 3.01 -13.57
C GLU A 168 -0.18 3.75 -14.61
N LYS A 169 -1.49 3.88 -14.36
CA LYS A 169 -2.45 4.64 -15.16
C LYS A 169 -2.26 4.50 -16.67
N PRO A 170 -2.49 3.31 -17.24
CA PRO A 170 -2.30 3.07 -18.65
C PRO A 170 -3.19 4.04 -19.46
N LYS A 171 -2.62 4.60 -20.53
CA LYS A 171 -3.33 5.49 -21.45
C LYS A 171 -4.18 4.67 -22.44
N PRO A 172 -5.22 5.28 -23.05
CA PRO A 172 -5.96 4.63 -24.14
C PRO A 172 -5.01 4.12 -25.23
N GLY A 173 -5.19 2.84 -25.62
CA GLY A 173 -4.34 2.16 -26.59
C GLY A 173 -3.07 1.51 -26.05
N GLU A 174 -2.70 1.74 -24.80
CA GLU A 174 -1.62 1.00 -24.15
C GLU A 174 -2.08 -0.38 -23.65
N PRO A 175 -1.15 -1.35 -23.53
CA PRO A 175 -1.48 -2.63 -22.91
C PRO A 175 -2.07 -2.46 -21.53
N THR A 176 -3.14 -3.17 -21.26
CA THR A 176 -3.86 -3.15 -19.99
C THR A 176 -4.19 -4.57 -19.52
N SER A 177 -4.72 -4.69 -18.32
CA SER A 177 -5.09 -5.93 -17.63
C SER A 177 -6.38 -5.69 -16.86
N PRO A 178 -7.23 -6.69 -16.62
CA PRO A 178 -8.41 -6.53 -15.78
C PRO A 178 -8.09 -6.41 -14.29
N TRP A 179 -6.83 -6.62 -13.90
CA TRP A 179 -6.40 -6.62 -12.50
C TRP A 179 -5.92 -5.23 -12.08
N TYR A 180 -6.75 -4.59 -11.28
CA TYR A 180 -6.48 -3.27 -10.69
C TYR A 180 -5.53 -3.41 -9.51
N ASN A 181 -4.51 -2.55 -9.43
CA ASN A 181 -3.60 -2.45 -8.29
C ASN A 181 -4.35 -1.92 -7.05
N ALA A 182 -4.58 -2.77 -6.06
CA ALA A 182 -5.46 -2.46 -4.94
C ALA A 182 -4.78 -1.68 -3.79
N GLY A 183 -3.48 -1.34 -3.90
CA GLY A 183 -2.79 -0.41 -3.00
C GLY A 183 -2.32 -1.01 -1.68
N ILE A 184 -2.33 -2.34 -1.55
CA ILE A 184 -1.74 -3.06 -0.41
C ILE A 184 -0.66 -3.99 -0.96
N TYR A 185 0.49 -3.99 -0.31
CA TYR A 185 1.64 -4.78 -0.75
C TYR A 185 2.30 -5.47 0.42
N THR A 186 3.04 -6.53 0.14
CA THR A 186 4.01 -7.09 1.10
C THR A 186 5.35 -7.17 0.41
N PHE A 187 6.37 -6.65 1.06
CA PHE A 187 7.72 -6.59 0.51
C PHE A 187 8.75 -7.23 1.43
N ARG A 188 9.76 -7.86 0.84
CA ARG A 188 11.05 -8.07 1.50
C ARG A 188 11.93 -6.83 1.36
N GLN A 189 13.00 -6.75 2.13
CA GLN A 189 13.95 -5.63 2.09
C GLN A 189 14.55 -5.36 0.70
N SER A 190 14.55 -6.36 -0.19
CA SER A 190 15.07 -6.24 -1.56
C SER A 190 14.41 -5.12 -2.36
N ILE A 191 13.16 -4.74 -2.04
CA ILE A 191 12.44 -3.64 -2.71
C ILE A 191 13.21 -2.32 -2.61
N PHE A 192 13.90 -2.07 -1.51
CA PHE A 192 14.63 -0.82 -1.30
C PHE A 192 15.75 -0.61 -2.33
N ARG A 193 16.37 -1.68 -2.84
CA ARG A 193 17.36 -1.58 -3.92
C ARG A 193 16.74 -1.02 -5.20
N PHE A 194 15.51 -1.36 -5.51
CA PHE A 194 14.80 -0.87 -6.70
C PHE A 194 14.27 0.54 -6.49
N ILE A 195 13.86 0.88 -5.26
CA ILE A 195 13.50 2.25 -4.89
C ILE A 195 14.68 3.21 -5.05
N ASP A 196 15.89 2.80 -4.68
CA ASP A 196 17.11 3.62 -4.83
C ASP A 196 17.46 3.91 -6.31
N GLN A 197 16.98 3.09 -7.23
CA GLN A 197 17.21 3.21 -8.67
C GLN A 197 16.09 3.94 -9.42
N LEU A 198 15.04 4.37 -8.71
CA LEU A 198 13.93 5.07 -9.35
C LEU A 198 14.38 6.36 -10.03
N THR A 199 13.84 6.57 -11.21
CA THR A 199 13.90 7.83 -11.95
C THR A 199 12.53 8.50 -11.96
N VAL A 200 12.51 9.80 -12.23
CA VAL A 200 11.26 10.55 -12.34
C VAL A 200 10.46 10.03 -13.56
N SER A 201 9.22 9.64 -13.32
CA SER A 201 8.30 9.20 -14.37
C SER A 201 7.87 10.37 -15.27
N PRO A 202 7.28 10.11 -16.44
CA PRO A 202 6.66 11.16 -17.29
C PRO A 202 5.59 11.99 -16.57
N ARG A 203 5.13 11.54 -15.39
CA ARG A 203 4.16 12.25 -14.53
C ARG A 203 4.83 13.19 -13.53
N GLY A 204 6.17 13.23 -13.49
CA GLY A 204 6.95 14.04 -12.55
C GLY A 204 7.09 13.43 -11.15
N GLU A 205 6.80 12.13 -10.98
CA GLU A 205 6.81 11.43 -9.70
C GLU A 205 7.73 10.20 -9.73
N TYR A 206 8.24 9.80 -8.58
CA TYR A 206 8.92 8.51 -8.39
C TYR A 206 7.87 7.46 -8.05
N GLU A 207 7.53 6.61 -9.02
CA GLU A 207 6.44 5.66 -8.90
C GLU A 207 6.87 4.37 -8.20
N LEU A 208 6.09 3.91 -7.23
CA LEU A 208 6.30 2.60 -6.61
C LEU A 208 6.11 1.47 -7.65
N THR A 209 5.20 1.67 -8.59
CA THR A 209 4.94 0.71 -9.68
C THR A 209 6.16 0.50 -10.57
N ASP A 210 7.03 1.51 -10.75
CA ASP A 210 8.29 1.35 -11.50
C ASP A 210 9.30 0.51 -10.73
N ALA A 211 9.40 0.68 -9.39
CA ALA A 211 10.24 -0.17 -8.55
C ALA A 211 9.77 -1.63 -8.57
N ILE A 212 8.46 -1.86 -8.50
CA ILE A 212 7.86 -3.19 -8.60
C ILE A 212 8.13 -3.79 -9.99
N HIS A 213 7.98 -3.00 -11.05
CA HIS A 213 8.27 -3.45 -12.41
C HIS A 213 9.73 -3.89 -12.55
N ALA A 214 10.67 -3.12 -12.01
CA ALA A 214 12.09 -3.46 -12.01
C ALA A 214 12.37 -4.73 -11.19
N LEU A 215 11.70 -4.91 -10.04
CA LEU A 215 11.77 -6.14 -9.24
C LEU A 215 11.32 -7.36 -10.06
N VAL A 216 10.18 -7.28 -10.74
CA VAL A 216 9.66 -8.35 -11.62
C VAL A 216 10.65 -8.65 -12.75
N LYS A 217 11.25 -7.62 -13.37
CA LYS A 217 12.24 -7.79 -14.47
C LYS A 217 13.57 -8.36 -14.01
N SER A 218 13.84 -8.42 -12.72
CA SER A 218 15.05 -9.04 -12.15
C SER A 218 14.89 -10.54 -11.85
N ASP A 219 13.92 -11.21 -12.47
CA ASP A 219 13.57 -12.64 -12.29
C ASP A 219 13.22 -13.00 -10.83
N ARG A 220 12.76 -12.03 -10.04
CA ARG A 220 12.27 -12.26 -8.69
C ARG A 220 10.80 -12.65 -8.74
N PHE A 221 10.45 -13.67 -7.96
CA PHE A 221 9.06 -14.12 -7.88
C PHE A 221 8.21 -13.11 -7.11
N VAL A 222 7.28 -12.47 -7.82
CA VAL A 222 6.28 -11.56 -7.28
C VAL A 222 4.91 -12.18 -7.53
N HIS A 223 4.08 -12.29 -6.50
CA HIS A 223 2.77 -12.91 -6.61
C HIS A 223 1.66 -11.89 -6.44
N ALA A 224 0.63 -11.97 -7.29
CA ALA A 224 -0.58 -11.18 -7.13
C ALA A 224 -1.57 -11.90 -6.21
N VAL A 225 -2.19 -11.16 -5.31
CA VAL A 225 -3.20 -11.66 -4.38
C VAL A 225 -4.52 -10.95 -4.65
N GLU A 226 -5.52 -11.67 -5.14
CA GLU A 226 -6.87 -11.12 -5.24
C GLU A 226 -7.45 -10.96 -3.85
N LEU A 227 -7.79 -9.71 -3.46
CA LEU A 227 -8.30 -9.45 -2.12
C LEU A 227 -9.71 -9.98 -1.96
N PRO A 228 -9.99 -10.79 -0.92
CA PRO A 228 -11.33 -11.21 -0.60
C PRO A 228 -12.15 -10.08 0.03
N GLY A 229 -13.47 -10.12 -0.17
CA GLY A 229 -14.41 -9.23 0.52
C GLY A 229 -14.35 -7.77 0.07
N GLU A 230 -14.57 -6.87 1.03
CA GLU A 230 -14.65 -5.44 0.74
C GLU A 230 -13.29 -4.82 0.45
N TRP A 231 -13.29 -3.93 -0.54
CA TRP A 231 -12.18 -3.05 -0.88
C TRP A 231 -12.74 -1.70 -1.31
N ALA A 232 -12.18 -0.61 -0.83
CA ALA A 232 -12.55 0.73 -1.24
C ALA A 232 -11.35 1.69 -1.17
N ASP A 233 -11.16 2.45 -2.24
CA ASP A 233 -10.28 3.63 -2.26
C ASP A 233 -11.13 4.86 -1.91
N VAL A 234 -10.91 5.44 -0.74
CA VAL A 234 -11.63 6.64 -0.24
C VAL A 234 -11.10 7.88 -0.95
N ARG A 235 -11.25 7.94 -2.27
CA ARG A 235 -10.59 8.93 -3.14
C ARG A 235 -11.39 10.21 -3.37
N ASP A 236 -12.71 10.18 -3.19
CA ASP A 236 -13.62 11.28 -3.46
C ASP A 236 -14.89 11.23 -2.58
N PRO A 237 -15.67 12.33 -2.52
CA PRO A 237 -16.88 12.39 -1.69
C PRO A 237 -17.97 11.37 -2.06
N GLU A 238 -18.06 10.94 -3.32
CA GLU A 238 -19.07 9.97 -3.76
C GLU A 238 -18.81 8.58 -3.16
N VAL A 239 -17.54 8.15 -3.19
CA VAL A 239 -17.13 6.91 -2.54
C VAL A 239 -17.37 7.00 -1.03
N LEU A 240 -17.03 8.13 -0.42
CA LEU A 240 -17.26 8.35 1.02
C LEU A 240 -18.75 8.25 1.39
N ALA A 241 -19.64 8.87 0.62
CA ALA A 241 -21.09 8.81 0.84
C ALA A 241 -21.59 7.35 0.79
N LYS A 242 -21.22 6.61 -0.25
CA LYS A 242 -21.57 5.18 -0.38
C LYS A 242 -21.08 4.34 0.81
N LEU A 243 -19.88 4.58 1.30
CA LEU A 243 -19.32 3.84 2.44
C LEU A 243 -20.06 4.13 3.75
N ASN A 244 -20.61 5.33 3.89
CA ASN A 244 -21.38 5.76 5.05
C ASN A 244 -22.89 5.51 4.93
N GLY A 245 -23.37 4.89 3.84
CA GLY A 245 -24.77 4.52 3.66
C GLY A 245 -25.65 5.68 3.20
N ALA A 246 -25.08 6.69 2.56
CA ALA A 246 -25.78 7.85 2.00
C ALA A 246 -25.95 7.74 0.48
#